data_6bbf4e1d94dc00ca6f400554eef20100
#
_entry.id   6bbf4e1d94dc00ca6f400554eef20100
#
_cell.length_a   1.000
_cell.length_b   1.000
_cell.length_c   1.000
_cell.angle_alpha   90.00
_cell.angle_beta   90.00
_cell.angle_gamma   90.00
#
_symmetry.space_group_name_H-M   'P 1'
#
loop_
_entity.id
_entity.type
_entity.pdbx_description
1 polymer ?
#
loop_
_entity_poly.entity_id
_entity_poly.type
_entity_poly.pdbx_seq_one_letter_code
_entity_poly.pdbx_strand_id
1 'polypeptide(L)'
;MVSAIYSIKAAQHHNPVPNAAILRGLLVTSGILGKRLESDDYPVDKGEQTALVFSYLEVILDEAGATPQDVIKLDLYFADKADRALANEHWLRLWPDPAHRPARQAHQAALPDGCCLQIVAMAVLPQG
;
A
#
# COMPACT_ATOMS: atom_id res chain seq x y z
N MET A 1 -19.77 12.51 -3.21
CA MET A 1 -19.53 11.42 -2.22
C MET A 1 -18.36 10.57 -2.70
N VAL A 2 -17.60 10.03 -1.77
CA VAL A 2 -16.53 9.09 -2.13
C VAL A 2 -17.10 7.78 -2.65
N SER A 3 -16.32 7.12 -3.51
CA SER A 3 -16.55 5.72 -3.85
C SER A 3 -15.54 4.88 -3.10
N ALA A 4 -16.01 3.99 -2.24
CA ALA A 4 -15.17 3.12 -1.43
C ALA A 4 -14.84 1.83 -2.18
N ILE A 5 -13.61 1.34 -2.01
CA ILE A 5 -13.16 0.07 -2.56
C ILE A 5 -12.94 -0.92 -1.42
N TYR A 6 -13.61 -2.07 -1.50
CA TYR A 6 -13.40 -3.23 -0.63
C TYR A 6 -12.95 -4.38 -1.54
N SER A 7 -11.67 -4.73 -1.46
CA SER A 7 -11.10 -5.75 -2.34
C SER A 7 -11.04 -7.10 -1.63
N ILE A 8 -11.52 -8.16 -2.30
CA ILE A 8 -11.36 -9.53 -1.81
C ILE A 8 -9.97 -10.10 -2.11
N LYS A 9 -9.18 -9.38 -2.90
CA LYS A 9 -7.82 -9.78 -3.31
C LYS A 9 -6.73 -9.08 -2.49
N ALA A 10 -7.10 -8.27 -1.51
CA ALA A 10 -6.19 -7.58 -0.59
C ALA A 10 -6.67 -7.81 0.84
N ALA A 11 -5.74 -7.71 1.80
CA ALA A 11 -6.10 -7.89 3.21
C ALA A 11 -7.13 -6.84 3.64
N GLN A 12 -8.20 -7.30 4.27
CA GLN A 12 -9.27 -6.45 4.77
C GLN A 12 -8.95 -5.98 6.19
N HIS A 13 -9.48 -4.82 6.54
CA HIS A 13 -9.42 -4.33 7.91
C HIS A 13 -10.52 -4.99 8.75
N HIS A 14 -10.23 -5.23 10.03
CA HIS A 14 -11.23 -5.73 10.98
C HIS A 14 -12.24 -4.64 11.33
N ASN A 15 -11.81 -3.38 11.34
CA ASN A 15 -12.70 -2.23 11.49
C ASN A 15 -13.45 -1.98 10.17
N PRO A 16 -14.61 -1.30 10.22
CA PRO A 16 -15.41 -1.05 9.02
C PRO A 16 -14.81 0.07 8.16
N VAL A 17 -13.61 -0.15 7.63
CA VAL A 17 -12.93 0.80 6.74
C VAL A 17 -12.61 0.15 5.40
N PRO A 18 -12.75 0.89 4.29
CA PRO A 18 -12.42 0.36 2.97
C PRO A 18 -10.91 0.24 2.76
N ASN A 19 -10.51 -0.51 1.73
CA ASN A 19 -9.11 -0.53 1.31
C ASN A 19 -8.66 0.80 0.70
N ALA A 20 -9.58 1.50 0.03
CA ALA A 20 -9.32 2.80 -0.58
C ALA A 20 -10.62 3.56 -0.80
N ALA A 21 -10.49 4.85 -1.04
CA ALA A 21 -11.59 5.72 -1.42
C ALA A 21 -11.19 6.61 -2.59
N ILE A 22 -12.15 6.91 -3.46
CA ILE A 22 -11.96 7.76 -4.64
C ILE A 22 -12.93 8.92 -4.57
N LEU A 23 -12.43 10.12 -4.82
CA LEU A 23 -13.24 11.33 -4.96
C LEU A 23 -12.64 12.21 -6.05
N ARG A 24 -13.42 12.51 -7.09
CA ARG A 24 -13.01 13.39 -8.19
C ARG A 24 -11.64 13.00 -8.78
N GLY A 25 -11.44 11.71 -9.01
CA GLY A 25 -10.21 11.21 -9.58
C GLY A 25 -9.04 11.07 -8.61
N LEU A 26 -9.17 11.52 -7.36
CA LEU A 26 -8.16 11.30 -6.32
C LEU A 26 -8.47 9.99 -5.61
N LEU A 27 -7.50 9.09 -5.58
CA LEU A 27 -7.55 7.85 -4.83
C LEU A 27 -6.62 7.97 -3.62
N VAL A 28 -7.12 7.58 -2.45
CA VAL A 28 -6.30 7.45 -1.23
C VAL A 28 -6.57 6.08 -0.62
N THR A 29 -5.53 5.33 -0.28
CA THR A 29 -5.69 4.06 0.39
C THR A 29 -5.77 4.24 1.90
N SER A 30 -6.47 3.34 2.57
CA SER A 30 -6.26 3.10 3.99
C SER A 30 -4.91 2.41 4.18
N GLY A 31 -4.49 2.17 5.42
CA GLY A 31 -3.25 1.45 5.67
C GLY A 31 -3.30 0.05 5.05
N ILE A 32 -2.35 -0.24 4.17
CA ILE A 32 -2.27 -1.56 3.51
C ILE A 32 -1.49 -2.49 4.41
N LEU A 33 -2.13 -3.60 4.79
CA LEU A 33 -1.60 -4.59 5.72
C LEU A 33 -0.97 -5.76 4.97
N GLY A 34 0.19 -6.22 5.43
CA GLY A 34 0.87 -7.39 4.85
C GLY A 34 0.40 -8.72 5.42
N LYS A 35 -0.91 -8.88 5.65
CA LYS A 35 -1.50 -10.13 6.11
C LYS A 35 -1.76 -11.08 4.97
N ARG A 36 -1.59 -12.39 5.23
CA ARG A 36 -2.04 -13.41 4.29
C ARG A 36 -3.56 -13.40 4.20
N LEU A 37 -4.09 -13.59 2.99
CA LEU A 37 -5.55 -13.59 2.78
C LEU A 37 -6.24 -14.77 3.46
N GLU A 38 -5.60 -15.93 3.43
CA GLU A 38 -6.22 -17.18 3.91
C GLU A 38 -6.20 -17.30 5.43
N SER A 39 -5.08 -16.98 6.04
CA SER A 39 -4.86 -17.19 7.48
C SER A 39 -5.03 -15.94 8.33
N ASP A 40 -5.16 -14.77 7.70
CA ASP A 40 -5.35 -13.48 8.37
C ASP A 40 -4.24 -13.18 9.39
N ASP A 41 -3.02 -13.63 9.10
CA ASP A 41 -1.86 -13.40 9.95
C ASP A 41 -0.73 -12.72 9.18
N TYR A 42 0.24 -12.16 9.91
CA TYR A 42 1.43 -11.58 9.32
C TYR A 42 2.51 -12.65 9.14
N PRO A 43 3.13 -12.77 7.95
CA PRO A 43 4.34 -13.59 7.82
C PRO A 43 5.41 -13.13 8.81
N VAL A 44 6.12 -14.08 9.41
CA VAL A 44 7.25 -13.77 10.31
C VAL A 44 8.39 -13.12 9.54
N ASP A 45 8.63 -13.58 8.32
CA ASP A 45 9.65 -13.00 7.45
C ASP A 45 9.23 -11.62 6.95
N LYS A 46 10.03 -10.61 7.28
CA LYS A 46 9.74 -9.22 6.91
C LYS A 46 9.73 -9.00 5.41
N GLY A 47 10.57 -9.69 4.66
CA GLY A 47 10.60 -9.62 3.20
C GLY A 47 9.31 -10.14 2.58
N GLU A 48 8.80 -11.27 3.08
CA GLU A 48 7.53 -11.83 2.64
C GLU A 48 6.37 -10.89 2.96
N GLN A 49 6.37 -10.31 4.15
CA GLN A 49 5.35 -9.35 4.58
C GLN A 49 5.36 -8.10 3.69
N THR A 50 6.54 -7.58 3.37
CA THR A 50 6.70 -6.42 2.50
C THR A 50 6.21 -6.72 1.08
N ALA A 51 6.52 -7.91 0.55
CA ALA A 51 6.05 -8.32 -0.77
C ALA A 51 4.50 -8.35 -0.83
N LEU A 52 3.84 -8.83 0.22
CA LEU A 52 2.38 -8.82 0.29
C LEU A 52 1.82 -7.41 0.27
N VAL A 53 2.38 -6.50 1.06
CA VAL A 53 1.92 -5.10 1.11
C VAL A 53 1.96 -4.47 -0.29
N PHE A 54 3.06 -4.62 -1.01
CA PHE A 54 3.18 -4.07 -2.36
C PHE A 54 2.27 -4.77 -3.36
N SER A 55 2.09 -6.08 -3.23
CA SER A 55 1.14 -6.84 -4.05
C SER A 55 -0.29 -6.31 -3.87
N TYR A 56 -0.69 -6.04 -2.63
CA TYR A 56 -2.03 -5.51 -2.35
C TYR A 56 -2.19 -4.07 -2.87
N LEU A 57 -1.13 -3.26 -2.82
CA LEU A 57 -1.17 -1.93 -3.45
C LEU A 57 -1.47 -2.05 -4.94
N GLU A 58 -0.79 -2.95 -5.64
CA GLU A 58 -1.01 -3.16 -7.07
C GLU A 58 -2.43 -3.62 -7.37
N VAL A 59 -2.98 -4.54 -6.55
CA VAL A 59 -4.36 -5.01 -6.68
C VAL A 59 -5.35 -3.87 -6.51
N ILE A 60 -5.18 -3.03 -5.49
CA ILE A 60 -6.07 -1.91 -5.21
C ILE A 60 -6.04 -0.90 -6.36
N LEU A 61 -4.86 -0.58 -6.87
CA LEU A 61 -4.71 0.31 -8.02
C LEU A 61 -5.43 -0.26 -9.25
N ASP A 62 -5.22 -1.54 -9.54
CA ASP A 62 -5.84 -2.20 -10.69
C ASP A 62 -7.37 -2.17 -10.60
N GLU A 63 -7.94 -2.47 -9.44
CA GLU A 63 -9.39 -2.42 -9.25
C GLU A 63 -9.95 -1.01 -9.39
N ALA A 64 -9.15 0.01 -9.10
CA ALA A 64 -9.55 1.41 -9.27
C ALA A 64 -9.38 1.92 -10.70
N GLY A 65 -8.81 1.12 -11.60
CA GLY A 65 -8.51 1.56 -12.96
C GLY A 65 -7.25 2.41 -13.05
N ALA A 66 -6.34 2.26 -12.08
CA ALA A 66 -5.08 2.98 -12.03
C ALA A 66 -3.90 2.02 -12.19
N THR A 67 -2.71 2.59 -12.35
CA THR A 67 -1.45 1.88 -12.39
C THR A 67 -0.47 2.50 -11.40
N PRO A 68 0.67 1.87 -11.11
CA PRO A 68 1.70 2.50 -10.29
C PRO A 68 2.14 3.87 -10.80
N GLN A 69 2.04 4.12 -12.12
CA GLN A 69 2.40 5.42 -12.71
C GLN A 69 1.46 6.56 -12.31
N ASP A 70 0.32 6.25 -11.73
CA ASP A 70 -0.66 7.23 -11.26
C ASP A 70 -0.43 7.63 -9.80
N VAL A 71 0.44 6.91 -9.08
CA VAL A 71 0.76 7.17 -7.67
C VAL A 71 1.61 8.43 -7.58
N ILE A 72 1.19 9.36 -6.73
CA ILE A 72 1.93 10.61 -6.49
C ILE A 72 2.66 10.62 -5.15
N LYS A 73 2.17 9.87 -4.18
CA LYS A 73 2.81 9.79 -2.86
C LYS A 73 2.65 8.41 -2.24
N LEU A 74 3.71 7.97 -1.59
CA LEU A 74 3.74 6.74 -0.81
C LEU A 74 4.25 7.06 0.59
N ASP A 75 3.41 6.84 1.60
CA ASP A 75 3.81 6.90 3.00
C ASP A 75 4.01 5.47 3.50
N LEU A 76 5.17 5.22 4.10
CA LEU A 76 5.50 3.91 4.67
C LEU A 76 5.62 4.06 6.18
N TYR A 77 4.92 3.19 6.89
CA TYR A 77 4.93 3.15 8.35
C TYR A 77 5.60 1.87 8.79
N PHE A 78 6.73 2.00 9.49
CA PHE A 78 7.53 0.86 9.96
C PHE A 78 7.46 0.75 11.48
N ALA A 79 7.35 -0.48 11.99
CA ALA A 79 7.51 -0.73 13.42
C ALA A 79 8.93 -0.35 13.87
N ASP A 80 9.93 -0.62 13.02
CA ASP A 80 11.32 -0.19 13.21
C ASP A 80 11.78 0.51 11.92
N LYS A 81 12.10 1.79 12.02
CA LYS A 81 12.52 2.60 10.88
C LYS A 81 13.81 2.10 10.23
N ALA A 82 14.60 1.31 10.92
CA ALA A 82 15.77 0.66 10.34
C ALA A 82 15.40 -0.31 9.20
N ASP A 83 14.14 -0.77 9.15
CA ASP A 83 13.65 -1.67 8.11
C ASP A 83 13.25 -0.97 6.81
N ARG A 84 13.41 0.34 6.71
CA ARG A 84 12.95 1.12 5.53
C ARG A 84 13.56 0.67 4.21
N ALA A 85 14.76 0.08 4.23
CA ALA A 85 15.41 -0.43 3.03
C ALA A 85 14.69 -1.65 2.44
N LEU A 86 13.86 -2.35 3.21
CA LEU A 86 13.09 -3.51 2.70
C LEU A 86 12.15 -3.11 1.56
N ALA A 87 11.71 -1.86 1.52
CA ALA A 87 10.82 -1.37 0.47
C ALA A 87 11.54 -1.10 -0.86
N ASN A 88 12.86 -0.98 -0.86
CA ASN A 88 13.60 -0.48 -2.02
C ASN A 88 13.52 -1.41 -3.23
N GLU A 89 13.51 -2.72 -3.04
CA GLU A 89 13.37 -3.68 -4.14
C GLU A 89 12.06 -3.46 -4.91
N HIS A 90 10.95 -3.34 -4.19
CA HIS A 90 9.63 -3.13 -4.78
C HIS A 90 9.48 -1.71 -5.34
N TRP A 91 10.06 -0.74 -4.67
CA TRP A 91 10.10 0.65 -5.11
C TRP A 91 10.79 0.77 -6.47
N LEU A 92 11.96 0.16 -6.63
CA LEU A 92 12.72 0.19 -7.88
C LEU A 92 12.04 -0.61 -8.99
N ARG A 93 11.33 -1.69 -8.62
CA ARG A 93 10.55 -2.48 -9.58
C ARG A 93 9.38 -1.69 -10.14
N LEU A 94 8.65 -0.98 -9.29
CA LEU A 94 7.47 -0.22 -9.70
C LEU A 94 7.82 1.12 -10.34
N TRP A 95 8.87 1.77 -9.87
CA TRP A 95 9.30 3.10 -10.33
C TRP A 95 10.80 3.10 -10.66
N PRO A 96 11.19 2.43 -11.76
CA PRO A 96 12.60 2.33 -12.12
C PRO A 96 13.21 3.65 -12.61
N ASP A 97 12.40 4.53 -13.24
CA ASP A 97 12.87 5.82 -13.74
C ASP A 97 12.82 6.88 -12.63
N PRO A 98 13.95 7.44 -12.21
CA PRO A 98 13.97 8.48 -11.17
C PRO A 98 13.10 9.70 -11.48
N ALA A 99 12.88 10.01 -12.77
CA ALA A 99 12.08 11.16 -13.18
C ALA A 99 10.59 10.96 -12.91
N HIS A 100 10.15 9.73 -12.70
CA HIS A 100 8.72 9.38 -12.58
C HIS A 100 8.39 8.69 -11.26
N ARG A 101 9.23 8.87 -10.24
CA ARG A 101 8.98 8.32 -8.90
C ARG A 101 8.03 9.20 -8.12
N PRO A 102 7.07 8.61 -7.38
CA PRO A 102 6.24 9.38 -6.47
C PRO A 102 7.07 9.93 -5.31
N ALA A 103 6.54 10.92 -4.61
CA ALA A 103 7.12 11.34 -3.34
C ALA A 103 6.99 10.19 -2.33
N ARG A 104 7.97 10.07 -1.43
CA ARG A 104 8.02 8.98 -0.45
C ARG A 104 8.43 9.52 0.91
N GLN A 105 7.77 9.05 1.97
CA GLN A 105 8.14 9.36 3.34
C GLN A 105 8.06 8.11 4.20
N ALA A 106 9.09 7.88 5.02
CA ALA A 106 9.13 6.79 5.99
C ALA A 106 8.83 7.34 7.38
N HIS A 107 7.97 6.61 8.11
CA HIS A 107 7.57 6.92 9.48
C HIS A 107 7.87 5.73 10.37
N GLN A 108 8.18 5.97 11.64
CA GLN A 108 8.17 4.93 12.66
C GLN A 108 6.87 5.06 13.45
N ALA A 109 6.17 3.95 13.62
CA ALA A 109 4.86 3.94 14.27
C ALA A 109 4.66 2.68 15.09
N ALA A 110 3.79 2.78 16.10
CA ALA A 110 3.30 1.61 16.81
C ALA A 110 2.33 0.88 15.89
N LEU A 111 2.72 -0.31 15.44
CA LEU A 111 1.91 -1.16 14.57
C LEU A 111 1.40 -2.38 15.36
N PRO A 112 0.36 -3.09 14.87
CA PRO A 112 -0.10 -4.31 15.50
C PRO A 112 1.03 -5.35 15.66
N ASP A 113 0.90 -6.23 16.63
CA ASP A 113 1.89 -7.29 16.87
C ASP A 113 2.15 -8.10 15.61
N GLY A 114 3.41 -8.29 15.27
CA GLY A 114 3.82 -9.01 14.08
C GLY A 114 3.81 -8.19 12.80
N CYS A 115 3.23 -7.01 12.79
CA CYS A 115 3.21 -6.12 11.63
C CYS A 115 4.48 -5.28 11.58
N CYS A 116 5.28 -5.44 10.53
CA CYS A 116 6.51 -4.65 10.38
C CYS A 116 6.32 -3.43 9.48
N LEU A 117 5.27 -3.39 8.67
CA LEU A 117 5.09 -2.36 7.66
C LEU A 117 3.62 -2.19 7.29
N GLN A 118 3.20 -0.94 7.16
CA GLN A 118 1.97 -0.54 6.47
C GLN A 118 2.29 0.54 5.46
N ILE A 119 1.53 0.59 4.37
CA ILE A 119 1.67 1.61 3.34
C ILE A 119 0.36 2.34 3.16
N VAL A 120 0.45 3.65 2.95
CA VAL A 120 -0.66 4.49 2.49
C VAL A 120 -0.23 5.13 1.17
N ALA A 121 -1.04 5.00 0.14
CA ALA A 121 -0.75 5.57 -1.17
C ALA A 121 -1.80 6.59 -1.57
N MET A 122 -1.36 7.60 -2.32
CA MET A 122 -2.20 8.59 -2.94
C MET A 122 -1.95 8.58 -4.45
N ALA A 123 -3.01 8.47 -5.23
CA ALA A 123 -2.92 8.38 -6.69
C ALA A 123 -3.96 9.28 -7.34
N VAL A 124 -3.67 9.72 -8.55
CA VAL A 124 -4.63 10.45 -9.39
C VAL A 124 -5.01 9.55 -10.54
N LEU A 125 -6.30 9.23 -10.65
CA LEU A 125 -6.79 8.32 -11.68
C LEU A 125 -6.64 8.95 -13.07
N PRO A 126 -6.31 8.15 -14.09
CA PRO A 126 -6.26 8.68 -15.46
C PRO A 126 -7.64 9.18 -15.87
N GLN A 127 -7.66 10.30 -16.58
CA GLN A 127 -8.89 10.84 -17.17
C GLN A 127 -9.19 10.05 -18.44
N GLY A 128 -10.34 9.39 -18.42
CA GLY A 128 -10.66 8.50 -19.50
C GLY A 128 -11.70 8.97 -20.40
#